data_f73cf5813a59c7f14f17864bf911dc29
#
_entry.id   f73cf5813a59c7f14f17864bf911dc29
#
_cell.length_a   1.000
_cell.length_b   1.000
_cell.length_c   1.000
_cell.angle_alpha   90.00
_cell.angle_beta   90.00
_cell.angle_gamma   90.00
#
_symmetry.space_group_name_H-M   'P 1'
#
loop_
_entity.id
_entity.type
_entity.pdbx_description
1 polymer ?
#
loop_
_entity_poly.entity_id
_entity_poly.type
_entity_poly.pdbx_seq_one_letter_code
_entity_poly.pdbx_strand_id
1 'polypeptide(L)'
;MQSKGEKAPAGHQEVSLADSAKEQELLLELLESQKSSVLATCKANQPYTSLMAFDYSFDLKILSLATQRETTKYQNILANPQVALLIDNRQNSSADSYQSLALTVMGTAREASVSEAEYLNKSFLVRHPQLTSFLERSDCALLKVQVQRYVLVSSFQEVKVLKVD
;
A
#
# COMPACT_ATOMS: atom_id res chain seq x y z
N MET A 1 10.05 -18.34 -18.76
CA MET A 1 9.45 -17.09 -19.27
C MET A 1 9.83 -15.97 -18.30
N GLN A 2 10.82 -15.17 -18.67
CA GLN A 2 11.33 -14.10 -17.79
C GLN A 2 10.26 -13.00 -17.72
N SER A 3 9.79 -12.68 -16.52
CA SER A 3 8.94 -11.51 -16.27
C SER A 3 9.74 -10.26 -16.64
N LYS A 4 9.36 -9.60 -17.71
CA LYS A 4 9.86 -8.25 -18.00
C LYS A 4 9.42 -7.34 -16.88
N GLY A 5 10.36 -6.92 -16.04
CA GLY A 5 10.13 -5.91 -15.02
C GLY A 5 9.51 -4.68 -15.68
N GLU A 6 8.35 -4.29 -15.19
CA GLU A 6 7.63 -3.13 -15.65
C GLU A 6 8.51 -1.89 -15.42
N LYS A 7 8.80 -1.16 -16.50
CA LYS A 7 9.63 0.05 -16.43
C LYS A 7 8.95 1.12 -15.59
N ALA A 8 9.75 1.90 -14.86
CA ALA A 8 9.31 3.13 -14.21
C ALA A 8 8.49 4.02 -15.18
N PRO A 9 7.55 4.84 -14.68
CA PRO A 9 6.85 5.81 -15.50
C PRO A 9 7.84 6.63 -16.34
N ALA A 10 7.53 6.80 -17.62
CA ALA A 10 8.44 7.41 -18.59
C ALA A 10 8.96 8.77 -18.08
N GLY A 11 10.29 8.91 -18.02
CA GLY A 11 10.96 10.17 -17.68
C GLY A 11 11.42 10.34 -16.22
N HIS A 12 11.15 9.39 -15.30
CA HIS A 12 11.58 9.50 -13.92
C HIS A 12 12.71 8.52 -13.61
N GLN A 13 13.76 9.00 -12.95
CA GLN A 13 14.86 8.17 -12.47
C GLN A 13 14.38 7.39 -11.25
N GLU A 14 14.50 6.07 -11.31
CA GLU A 14 14.26 5.18 -10.17
C GLU A 14 15.51 5.15 -9.28
N VAL A 15 15.35 5.39 -7.98
CA VAL A 15 16.43 5.35 -7.00
C VAL A 15 16.12 4.30 -5.94
N SER A 16 17.15 3.75 -5.28
CA SER A 16 16.96 2.82 -4.17
C SER A 16 16.35 3.55 -2.97
N LEU A 17 15.34 2.95 -2.36
CA LEU A 17 14.76 3.47 -1.12
C LEU A 17 15.82 3.52 -0.02
N ALA A 18 16.71 2.51 0.06
CA ALA A 18 17.76 2.44 1.07
C ALA A 18 18.74 3.64 1.01
N ASP A 19 18.95 4.21 -0.17
CA ASP A 19 19.86 5.34 -0.40
C ASP A 19 19.16 6.71 -0.31
N SER A 20 17.87 6.74 0.07
CA SER A 20 17.01 7.92 -0.01
C SER A 20 16.45 8.31 1.37
N ALA A 21 17.33 8.64 2.33
CA ALA A 21 16.96 8.89 3.72
C ALA A 21 15.88 9.99 3.90
N LYS A 22 15.95 11.07 3.12
CA LYS A 22 14.95 12.14 3.17
C LYS A 22 13.58 11.67 2.72
N GLU A 23 13.55 10.89 1.66
CA GLU A 23 12.31 10.32 1.14
C GLU A 23 11.72 9.28 2.10
N GLN A 24 12.57 8.45 2.73
CA GLN A 24 12.11 7.51 3.78
C GLN A 24 11.42 8.26 4.93
N GLU A 25 11.97 9.38 5.38
CA GLU A 25 11.38 10.20 6.43
C GLU A 25 10.01 10.73 6.02
N LEU A 26 9.88 11.29 4.81
CA LEU A 26 8.58 11.74 4.26
C LEU A 26 7.56 10.62 4.13
N LEU A 27 7.99 9.42 3.69
CA LEU A 27 7.12 8.25 3.61
C LEU A 27 6.61 7.87 4.99
N LEU A 28 7.50 7.75 5.98
CA LEU A 28 7.14 7.37 7.35
C LEU A 28 6.19 8.38 7.97
N GLU A 29 6.43 9.68 7.80
CA GLU A 29 5.55 10.75 8.27
C GLU A 29 4.14 10.63 7.66
N LEU A 30 4.06 10.43 6.33
CA LEU A 30 2.78 10.26 5.64
C LEU A 30 2.07 8.99 6.11
N LEU A 31 2.74 7.84 6.14
CA LEU A 31 2.18 6.56 6.55
C LEU A 31 1.70 6.60 8.00
N GLU A 32 2.42 7.27 8.90
CA GLU A 32 2.03 7.40 10.30
C GLU A 32 0.79 8.28 10.47
N SER A 33 0.72 9.39 9.73
CA SER A 33 -0.39 10.35 9.83
C SER A 33 -1.70 9.82 9.22
N GLN A 34 -1.63 8.89 8.24
CA GLN A 34 -2.81 8.36 7.56
C GLN A 34 -3.23 6.99 8.12
N LYS A 35 -4.53 6.76 8.26
CA LYS A 35 -5.11 5.50 8.76
C LYS A 35 -5.78 4.66 7.66
N SER A 36 -6.01 5.26 6.51
CA SER A 36 -6.72 4.65 5.39
C SER A 36 -5.98 4.84 4.08
N SER A 37 -6.15 3.90 3.18
CA SER A 37 -5.62 3.92 1.82
C SER A 37 -6.70 3.55 0.82
N VAL A 38 -6.53 3.91 -0.44
CA VAL A 38 -7.34 3.40 -1.54
C VAL A 38 -6.58 2.25 -2.20
N LEU A 39 -7.07 1.02 -2.00
CA LEU A 39 -6.52 -0.17 -2.65
C LEU A 39 -7.11 -0.31 -4.07
N ALA A 40 -6.26 -0.40 -5.07
CA ALA A 40 -6.60 -0.74 -6.44
C ALA A 40 -6.25 -2.20 -6.73
N THR A 41 -7.21 -2.93 -7.27
CA THR A 41 -7.08 -4.32 -7.74
C THR A 41 -7.60 -4.43 -9.17
N CYS A 42 -7.19 -5.45 -9.92
CA CYS A 42 -7.64 -5.66 -11.28
C CYS A 42 -7.83 -7.15 -11.58
N LYS A 43 -8.96 -7.49 -12.20
CA LYS A 43 -9.25 -8.84 -12.71
C LYS A 43 -9.86 -8.69 -14.11
N ALA A 44 -9.39 -9.50 -15.07
CA ALA A 44 -9.85 -9.45 -16.45
C ALA A 44 -9.87 -8.03 -17.07
N ASN A 45 -8.82 -7.24 -16.83
CA ASN A 45 -8.66 -5.85 -17.22
C ASN A 45 -9.71 -4.88 -16.64
N GLN A 46 -10.51 -5.33 -15.65
CA GLN A 46 -11.45 -4.47 -14.96
C GLN A 46 -10.81 -3.97 -13.65
N PRO A 47 -10.44 -2.69 -13.54
CA PRO A 47 -9.93 -2.11 -12.31
C PRO A 47 -11.05 -1.95 -11.27
N TYR A 48 -10.69 -2.08 -10.01
CA TYR A 48 -11.62 -1.93 -8.88
C TYR A 48 -10.89 -1.30 -7.70
N THR A 49 -11.49 -0.32 -7.04
CA THR A 49 -10.91 0.38 -5.90
C THR A 49 -11.72 0.18 -4.62
N SER A 50 -11.04 0.20 -3.48
CA SER A 50 -11.65 0.05 -2.15
C SER A 50 -10.94 0.93 -1.13
N LEU A 51 -11.69 1.57 -0.24
CA LEU A 51 -11.11 2.23 0.93
C LEU A 51 -10.76 1.17 1.98
N MET A 52 -9.51 1.17 2.45
CA MET A 52 -8.97 0.15 3.35
C MET A 52 -8.18 0.78 4.49
N ALA A 53 -8.41 0.31 5.72
CA ALA A 53 -7.43 0.49 6.78
C ALA A 53 -6.14 -0.27 6.44
N PHE A 54 -4.99 0.29 6.76
CA PHE A 54 -3.69 -0.33 6.50
C PHE A 54 -2.74 -0.19 7.68
N ASP A 55 -1.79 -1.11 7.74
CA ASP A 55 -0.61 -1.01 8.58
C ASP A 55 0.65 -1.26 7.73
N TYR A 56 1.82 -0.91 8.21
CA TYR A 56 3.08 -1.02 7.48
C TYR A 56 4.22 -1.48 8.37
N SER A 57 5.21 -2.17 7.79
CA SER A 57 6.45 -2.53 8.49
C SER A 57 7.42 -1.34 8.53
N PHE A 58 8.19 -1.25 9.62
CA PHE A 58 9.13 -0.15 9.82
C PHE A 58 10.21 -0.06 8.72
N ASP A 59 10.57 -1.19 8.13
CA ASP A 59 11.50 -1.27 6.99
C ASP A 59 10.86 -0.90 5.64
N LEU A 60 9.59 -0.51 5.64
CA LEU A 60 8.82 -0.10 4.45
C LEU A 60 8.69 -1.18 3.36
N LYS A 61 8.91 -2.45 3.71
CA LYS A 61 8.84 -3.57 2.75
C LYS A 61 7.47 -4.23 2.68
N ILE A 62 6.65 -4.07 3.71
CA ILE A 62 5.36 -4.74 3.83
C ILE A 62 4.28 -3.75 4.22
N LEU A 63 3.12 -3.82 3.55
CA LEU A 63 1.87 -3.29 4.06
C LEU A 63 0.92 -4.45 4.37
N SER A 64 0.08 -4.28 5.39
CA SER A 64 -0.99 -5.22 5.71
C SER A 64 -2.37 -4.58 5.65
N LEU A 65 -3.35 -5.36 5.21
CA LEU A 65 -4.75 -4.96 5.03
C LEU A 65 -5.64 -6.08 5.53
N ALA A 66 -6.83 -5.76 6.05
CA ALA A 66 -7.81 -6.77 6.45
C ALA A 66 -9.06 -6.71 5.57
N THR A 67 -9.56 -7.86 5.13
CA THR A 67 -10.76 -7.97 4.30
C THR A 67 -11.48 -9.29 4.53
N GLN A 68 -12.76 -9.37 4.13
CA GLN A 68 -13.48 -10.65 4.06
C GLN A 68 -13.15 -11.35 2.73
N ARG A 69 -13.06 -12.70 2.78
CA ARG A 69 -12.73 -13.52 1.60
C ARG A 69 -13.78 -13.50 0.49
N GLU A 70 -15.01 -13.16 0.80
CA GLU A 70 -16.10 -13.06 -0.19
C GLU A 70 -16.14 -11.73 -0.96
N THR A 71 -15.21 -10.79 -0.66
CA THR A 71 -15.20 -9.48 -1.31
C THR A 71 -14.59 -9.51 -2.70
N THR A 72 -15.04 -8.60 -3.57
CA THR A 72 -14.50 -8.43 -4.93
C THR A 72 -12.98 -8.23 -4.93
N LYS A 73 -12.46 -7.37 -4.03
CA LYS A 73 -11.02 -7.10 -3.92
C LYS A 73 -10.20 -8.36 -3.60
N TYR A 74 -10.70 -9.21 -2.70
CA TYR A 74 -10.02 -10.47 -2.36
C TYR A 74 -10.00 -11.42 -3.55
N GLN A 75 -11.14 -11.60 -4.24
CA GLN A 75 -11.23 -12.43 -5.44
C GLN A 75 -10.37 -11.90 -6.60
N ASN A 76 -10.24 -10.58 -6.73
CA ASN A 76 -9.34 -9.97 -7.70
C ASN A 76 -7.88 -10.30 -7.39
N ILE A 77 -7.47 -10.20 -6.12
CA ILE A 77 -6.10 -10.51 -5.68
C ILE A 77 -5.75 -11.99 -5.92
N LEU A 78 -6.69 -12.91 -5.68
CA LEU A 78 -6.46 -14.33 -6.00
C LEU A 78 -6.20 -14.57 -7.48
N ALA A 79 -6.87 -13.82 -8.36
CA ALA A 79 -6.72 -13.94 -9.81
C ALA A 79 -5.50 -13.14 -10.35
N ASN A 80 -5.21 -12.01 -9.74
CA ASN A 80 -4.10 -11.13 -10.11
C ASN A 80 -3.53 -10.46 -8.85
N PRO A 81 -2.36 -10.88 -8.36
CA PRO A 81 -1.78 -10.39 -7.13
C PRO A 81 -1.21 -8.96 -7.24
N GLN A 82 -1.10 -8.39 -8.43
CA GLN A 82 -0.59 -7.03 -8.62
C GLN A 82 -1.60 -6.02 -8.07
N VAL A 83 -1.12 -5.16 -7.17
CA VAL A 83 -1.94 -4.14 -6.52
C VAL A 83 -1.23 -2.79 -6.49
N ALA A 84 -2.03 -1.74 -6.36
CA ALA A 84 -1.54 -0.43 -6.00
C ALA A 84 -2.37 0.14 -4.84
N LEU A 85 -1.73 0.91 -3.95
CA LEU A 85 -2.42 1.65 -2.90
C LEU A 85 -2.09 3.13 -3.04
N LEU A 86 -3.11 3.97 -2.96
CA LEU A 86 -2.95 5.41 -2.84
C LEU A 86 -3.12 5.82 -1.38
N ILE A 87 -2.13 6.54 -0.86
CA ILE A 87 -2.13 7.13 0.47
C ILE A 87 -1.78 8.61 0.33
N ASP A 88 -2.61 9.49 0.83
CA ASP A 88 -2.41 10.94 0.67
C ASP A 88 -2.91 11.70 1.90
N ASN A 89 -2.42 12.92 2.07
CA ASN A 89 -2.79 13.81 3.17
C ASN A 89 -3.69 15.00 2.73
N ARG A 90 -4.38 14.89 1.60
CA ARG A 90 -5.31 15.92 1.11
C ARG A 90 -6.41 16.23 2.13
N GLN A 91 -6.84 17.49 2.16
CA GLN A 91 -7.89 17.99 3.03
C GLN A 91 -9.11 18.51 2.25
N ASN A 92 -9.17 18.25 0.93
CA ASN A 92 -10.18 18.75 -0.01
C ASN A 92 -10.23 20.29 -0.05
N SER A 93 -9.06 20.91 0.01
CA SER A 93 -8.87 22.35 -0.09
C SER A 93 -8.15 22.75 -1.38
N SER A 94 -8.22 24.02 -1.75
CA SER A 94 -7.45 24.53 -2.90
C SER A 94 -5.94 24.45 -2.72
N ALA A 95 -5.47 24.37 -1.46
CA ALA A 95 -4.06 24.21 -1.14
C ALA A 95 -3.50 22.83 -1.47
N ASP A 96 -4.36 21.80 -1.59
CA ASP A 96 -3.93 20.43 -1.88
C ASP A 96 -3.11 20.30 -3.15
N SER A 97 -3.40 21.15 -4.17
CA SER A 97 -2.64 21.15 -5.43
C SER A 97 -1.15 21.48 -5.25
N TYR A 98 -0.76 22.11 -4.14
CA TYR A 98 0.61 22.56 -3.90
C TYR A 98 1.23 22.01 -2.62
N GLN A 99 0.41 21.56 -1.66
CA GLN A 99 0.86 21.18 -0.31
C GLN A 99 0.63 19.71 0.03
N SER A 100 -0.23 19.01 -0.71
CA SER A 100 -0.48 17.61 -0.41
C SER A 100 0.67 16.71 -0.90
N LEU A 101 0.89 15.64 -0.13
CA LEU A 101 1.71 14.51 -0.54
C LEU A 101 0.78 13.40 -1.02
N ALA A 102 1.12 12.77 -2.12
CA ALA A 102 0.44 11.59 -2.62
C ALA A 102 1.46 10.46 -2.84
N LEU A 103 1.21 9.32 -2.23
CA LEU A 103 2.05 8.14 -2.31
C LEU A 103 1.29 7.00 -2.98
N THR A 104 1.81 6.54 -4.12
CA THR A 104 1.37 5.27 -4.70
C THR A 104 2.33 4.18 -4.28
N VAL A 105 1.81 3.17 -3.59
CA VAL A 105 2.54 1.95 -3.24
C VAL A 105 2.22 0.89 -4.28
N MET A 106 3.21 0.34 -4.95
CA MET A 106 3.04 -0.75 -5.92
C MET A 106 3.65 -2.03 -5.37
N GLY A 107 2.95 -3.13 -5.50
CA GLY A 107 3.44 -4.42 -5.00
C GLY A 107 2.55 -5.60 -5.35
N THR A 108 2.84 -6.72 -4.73
CA THR A 108 2.05 -7.96 -4.85
C THR A 108 1.37 -8.29 -3.53
N ALA A 109 0.08 -8.57 -3.59
CA ALA A 109 -0.72 -8.93 -2.44
C ALA A 109 -1.05 -10.43 -2.43
N ARG A 110 -1.07 -11.00 -1.23
CA ARG A 110 -1.57 -12.35 -0.97
C ARG A 110 -2.13 -12.43 0.45
N GLU A 111 -2.87 -13.45 0.73
CA GLU A 111 -3.22 -13.75 2.12
C GLU A 111 -1.95 -14.13 2.91
N ALA A 112 -1.82 -13.60 4.12
CA ALA A 112 -0.72 -13.93 5.02
C ALA A 112 -0.82 -15.40 5.46
N SER A 113 0.32 -16.08 5.55
CA SER A 113 0.37 -17.41 6.19
C SER A 113 0.02 -17.32 7.68
N VAL A 114 -0.27 -18.44 8.32
CA VAL A 114 -0.62 -18.46 9.75
C VAL A 114 0.46 -17.80 10.61
N SER A 115 1.73 -18.10 10.35
CA SER A 115 2.86 -17.52 11.10
C SER A 115 3.04 -16.02 10.84
N GLU A 116 2.81 -15.56 9.60
CA GLU A 116 2.85 -14.13 9.26
C GLU A 116 1.66 -13.37 9.88
N ALA A 117 0.47 -13.98 9.84
CA ALA A 117 -0.74 -13.37 10.38
C ALA A 117 -0.63 -13.11 11.88
N GLU A 118 0.02 -13.99 12.64
CA GLU A 118 0.22 -13.77 14.08
C GLU A 118 0.99 -12.49 14.38
N TYR A 119 2.05 -12.22 13.64
CA TYR A 119 2.84 -10.99 13.79
C TYR A 119 2.11 -9.76 13.23
N LEU A 120 1.58 -9.86 12.01
CA LEU A 120 0.92 -8.73 11.34
C LEU A 120 -0.36 -8.30 12.07
N ASN A 121 -1.13 -9.24 12.64
CA ASN A 121 -2.32 -8.92 13.43
C ASN A 121 -1.98 -8.08 14.67
N LYS A 122 -0.90 -8.41 15.36
CA LYS A 122 -0.48 -7.65 16.55
C LYS A 122 -0.20 -6.19 16.20
N SER A 123 0.59 -5.95 15.15
CA SER A 123 0.90 -4.60 14.67
C SER A 123 -0.35 -3.87 14.18
N PHE A 124 -1.15 -4.54 13.35
CA PHE A 124 -2.38 -3.98 12.81
C PHE A 124 -3.37 -3.54 13.89
N LEU A 125 -3.55 -4.33 14.96
CA LEU A 125 -4.45 -4.01 16.06
C LEU A 125 -3.92 -2.89 16.97
N VAL A 126 -2.62 -2.72 17.10
CA VAL A 126 -2.05 -1.55 17.77
C VAL A 126 -2.46 -0.28 17.05
N ARG A 127 -2.44 -0.31 15.72
CA ARG A 127 -2.80 0.83 14.88
C ARG A 127 -4.31 1.03 14.73
N HIS A 128 -5.08 -0.06 14.73
CA HIS A 128 -6.54 -0.11 14.49
C HIS A 128 -7.28 -0.94 15.55
N PRO A 129 -7.24 -0.55 16.84
CA PRO A 129 -7.86 -1.34 17.92
C PRO A 129 -9.38 -1.52 17.74
N GLN A 130 -10.04 -0.61 17.03
CA GLN A 130 -11.47 -0.69 16.72
C GLN A 130 -11.83 -1.84 15.75
N LEU A 131 -10.84 -2.46 15.08
CA LEU A 131 -11.06 -3.55 14.14
C LEU A 131 -10.85 -4.95 14.74
N THR A 132 -10.67 -5.05 16.06
CA THR A 132 -10.46 -6.33 16.76
C THR A 132 -11.55 -7.36 16.41
N SER A 133 -12.82 -7.02 16.61
CA SER A 133 -13.94 -7.93 16.29
C SER A 133 -14.04 -8.31 14.81
N PHE A 134 -13.57 -7.44 13.92
CA PHE A 134 -13.52 -7.74 12.49
C PHE A 134 -12.45 -8.78 12.16
N LEU A 135 -11.26 -8.66 12.76
CA LEU A 135 -10.15 -9.59 12.55
C LEU A 135 -10.37 -10.97 13.19
N GLU A 136 -11.22 -11.06 14.24
CA GLU A 136 -11.59 -12.32 14.88
C GLU A 136 -12.59 -13.16 14.09
N ARG A 137 -13.19 -12.60 13.04
CA ARG A 137 -14.14 -13.33 12.20
C ARG A 137 -13.44 -14.42 11.39
N SER A 138 -14.07 -15.58 11.31
CA SER A 138 -13.56 -16.74 10.54
C SER A 138 -13.44 -16.49 9.03
N ASP A 139 -14.25 -15.57 8.48
CA ASP A 139 -14.23 -15.15 7.08
C ASP A 139 -13.26 -14.01 6.78
N CYS A 140 -12.62 -13.44 7.81
CA CYS A 140 -11.60 -12.41 7.65
C CYS A 140 -10.27 -12.99 7.15
N ALA A 141 -9.66 -12.30 6.20
CA ALA A 141 -8.31 -12.55 5.70
C ALA A 141 -7.43 -11.33 5.98
N LEU A 142 -6.24 -11.57 6.51
CA LEU A 142 -5.19 -10.58 6.57
C LEU A 142 -4.35 -10.70 5.29
N LEU A 143 -4.29 -9.61 4.52
CA LEU A 143 -3.51 -9.53 3.30
C LEU A 143 -2.13 -8.96 3.63
N LYS A 144 -1.08 -9.59 3.08
CA LYS A 144 0.28 -9.08 3.06
C LYS A 144 0.58 -8.53 1.67
N VAL A 145 0.93 -7.26 1.59
CA VAL A 145 1.41 -6.62 0.36
C VAL A 145 2.93 -6.53 0.45
N GLN A 146 3.62 -7.27 -0.42
CA GLN A 146 5.07 -7.12 -0.60
C GLN A 146 5.30 -5.91 -1.50
N VAL A 147 5.88 -4.86 -0.94
CA VAL A 147 6.15 -3.62 -1.68
C VAL A 147 7.30 -3.82 -2.65
N GLN A 148 7.14 -3.34 -3.86
CA GLN A 148 8.16 -3.32 -4.92
C GLN A 148 8.71 -1.92 -5.15
N ARG A 149 7.82 -0.91 -5.11
CA ARG A 149 8.20 0.49 -5.27
C ARG A 149 7.18 1.44 -4.65
N TYR A 150 7.67 2.62 -4.34
CA TYR A 150 6.90 3.78 -3.98
C TYR A 150 7.00 4.85 -5.06
N VAL A 151 5.89 5.49 -5.40
CA VAL A 151 5.86 6.68 -6.25
C VAL A 151 5.36 7.83 -5.40
N LEU A 152 6.26 8.70 -4.98
CA LEU A 152 5.95 9.86 -4.15
C LEU A 152 5.79 11.09 -5.05
N VAL A 153 4.66 11.75 -4.91
CA VAL A 153 4.37 13.03 -5.54
C VAL A 153 4.30 14.08 -4.44
N SER A 154 5.21 15.05 -4.50
CA SER A 154 5.24 16.20 -3.58
C SER A 154 5.23 17.48 -4.39
N SER A 155 4.71 18.56 -3.85
CA SER A 155 4.65 19.88 -4.47
C SER A 155 4.39 19.79 -5.98
N PHE A 156 3.43 20.40 -6.50
CA PHE A 156 2.97 20.34 -7.89
C PHE A 156 4.01 19.76 -8.90
N GLN A 157 3.86 18.46 -9.26
CA GLN A 157 4.62 17.74 -10.30
C GLN A 157 6.03 17.21 -9.92
N GLU A 158 6.49 17.32 -8.69
CA GLU A 158 7.72 16.61 -8.32
C GLU A 158 7.41 15.14 -8.02
N VAL A 159 7.87 14.25 -8.91
CA VAL A 159 7.64 12.80 -8.82
C VAL A 159 8.96 12.09 -8.54
N LYS A 160 9.00 11.28 -7.48
CA LYS A 160 10.14 10.41 -7.14
C LYS A 160 9.69 8.95 -7.14
N VAL A 161 10.46 8.10 -7.80
CA VAL A 161 10.24 6.66 -7.84
C VAL A 161 11.32 5.99 -6.99
N LEU A 162 10.89 5.32 -5.92
CA LEU A 162 11.75 4.67 -4.94
C LEU A 162 11.57 3.16 -5.03
N LYS A 163 12.61 2.44 -5.40
CA LYS A 163 12.61 0.99 -5.47
C LYS A 163 12.89 0.40 -4.09
N VAL A 164 12.14 -0.63 -3.73
CA VAL A 164 12.35 -1.43 -2.51
C VAL A 164 13.16 -2.67 -2.89
N ASP A 165 14.35 -2.81 -2.30
CA ASP A 165 15.28 -3.92 -2.53
C ASP A 165 15.11 -5.05 -1.48
#